data_8498603b42948a9b6837e649c678d0ad
#
_entry.id   8498603b42948a9b6837e649c678d0ad
#
_cell.length_a   1.000
_cell.length_b   1.000
_cell.length_c   1.000
_cell.angle_alpha   90.00
_cell.angle_beta   90.00
_cell.angle_gamma   90.00
#
_symmetry.space_group_name_H-M   'P 1'
#
loop_
_entity.id
_entity.type
_entity.pdbx_description
1 polymer ?
#
loop_
_entity_poly.entity_id
_entity_poly.type
_entity_poly.pdbx_seq_one_letter_code
_entity_poly.pdbx_strand_id
1 'polypeptide(L)'
;MGNVLCIGSVLWDVIGRSASVMRQGSDVPGRITQIPGGVALNIAMTLVRFGMKPALLSAVGRDVLGDVLIAECEGMGLDCTWLYRSEDLPTDRYMAIEGANGLIAAIADAHSLEAADDKILRPLKDGRLGSAEAPYAGLIALDGNLTETLLSKISRDPAFAAADLRVAPASPGKAERLQPFVTRPGAVLYVNREEAGILCQSDFADAPGAAAALVARGAKRAVVTDGGNACADASAEGLVSERPPEVLVTRVTGAGDTFMAAHMAAEAAGQDREAALNRALTAAARYVSGETPHD
;
A
#
# COMPACT_ATOMS: atom_id res chain seq x y z
N MET A 1 -17.62 12.40 -2.93
CA MET A 1 -16.60 11.50 -2.34
C MET A 1 -15.37 12.34 -1.98
N GLY A 2 -14.78 12.14 -0.80
CA GLY A 2 -13.65 12.95 -0.33
C GLY A 2 -12.35 12.67 -1.09
N ASN A 3 -11.44 13.66 -1.08
CA ASN A 3 -10.09 13.47 -1.58
C ASN A 3 -9.34 12.50 -0.64
N VAL A 4 -8.58 11.58 -1.21
CA VAL A 4 -7.70 10.65 -0.50
C VAL A 4 -6.26 11.00 -0.82
N LEU A 5 -5.40 10.99 0.18
CA LEU A 5 -3.96 11.10 -0.05
C LEU A 5 -3.32 9.71 0.00
N CYS A 6 -2.54 9.36 -1.02
CA CYS A 6 -1.72 8.15 -1.03
C CYS A 6 -0.25 8.58 -0.90
N ILE A 7 0.37 8.24 0.23
CA ILE A 7 1.71 8.69 0.61
C ILE A 7 2.65 7.49 0.61
N GLY A 8 3.68 7.51 -0.24
CA GLY A 8 4.66 6.44 -0.32
C GLY A 8 5.24 6.23 -1.71
N SER A 9 5.51 4.99 -2.09
CA SER A 9 6.21 4.65 -3.32
C SER A 9 5.38 4.84 -4.58
N VAL A 10 5.96 5.56 -5.53
CA VAL A 10 5.51 5.77 -6.91
C VAL A 10 6.74 5.58 -7.80
N LEU A 11 6.77 4.52 -8.58
CA LEU A 11 7.96 4.09 -9.30
C LEU A 11 7.60 3.28 -10.55
N TRP A 12 8.60 2.83 -11.28
CA TRP A 12 8.44 1.89 -12.37
C TRP A 12 8.70 0.45 -11.91
N ASP A 13 7.74 -0.44 -12.13
CA ASP A 13 7.96 -1.88 -12.05
C ASP A 13 8.47 -2.39 -13.39
N VAL A 14 9.72 -2.88 -13.42
CA VAL A 14 10.37 -3.49 -14.57
C VAL A 14 10.42 -5.00 -14.34
N ILE A 15 9.58 -5.75 -15.07
CA ILE A 15 9.40 -7.17 -14.83
C ILE A 15 9.79 -7.97 -16.06
N GLY A 16 10.85 -8.76 -15.93
CA GLY A 16 11.27 -9.74 -16.94
C GLY A 16 10.64 -11.10 -16.65
N ARG A 17 9.87 -11.63 -17.60
CA ARG A 17 9.22 -12.95 -17.50
C ARG A 17 9.67 -13.90 -18.58
N SER A 18 9.93 -15.15 -18.20
CA SER A 18 10.21 -16.27 -19.12
C SER A 18 9.37 -17.49 -18.76
N ALA A 19 8.91 -18.20 -19.78
CA ALA A 19 8.29 -19.51 -19.60
C ALA A 19 9.30 -20.63 -19.32
N SER A 20 10.60 -20.34 -19.40
CA SER A 20 11.68 -21.28 -19.16
C SER A 20 12.12 -21.28 -17.69
N VAL A 21 12.62 -22.40 -17.20
CA VAL A 21 13.34 -22.47 -15.92
C VAL A 21 14.65 -21.70 -16.06
N MET A 22 14.87 -20.74 -15.20
CA MET A 22 16.08 -19.94 -15.18
C MET A 22 17.16 -20.57 -14.29
N ARG A 23 18.41 -20.51 -14.76
CA ARG A 23 19.59 -20.90 -14.01
C ARG A 23 20.47 -19.68 -13.74
N GLN A 24 21.15 -19.66 -12.63
CA GLN A 24 22.12 -18.61 -12.33
C GLN A 24 23.18 -18.51 -13.43
N GLY A 25 23.47 -17.29 -13.88
CA GLY A 25 24.50 -17.01 -14.88
C GLY A 25 24.09 -17.34 -16.33
N SER A 26 22.81 -17.64 -16.61
CA SER A 26 22.31 -17.90 -17.97
C SER A 26 21.26 -16.88 -18.37
N ASP A 27 21.18 -16.56 -19.65
CA ASP A 27 20.06 -15.85 -20.26
C ASP A 27 19.06 -16.85 -20.87
N VAL A 28 17.81 -16.42 -20.94
CA VAL A 28 16.72 -17.18 -21.56
C VAL A 28 15.81 -16.23 -22.34
N PRO A 29 15.17 -16.70 -23.42
CA PRO A 29 14.14 -15.91 -24.10
C PRO A 29 13.01 -15.53 -23.14
N GLY A 30 12.59 -14.26 -23.18
CA GLY A 30 11.53 -13.75 -22.31
C GLY A 30 10.97 -12.42 -22.79
N ARG A 31 10.09 -11.85 -22.01
CA ARG A 31 9.51 -10.52 -22.23
C ARG A 31 9.79 -9.64 -21.04
N ILE A 32 10.21 -8.42 -21.31
CA ILE A 32 10.37 -7.37 -20.28
C ILE A 32 9.22 -6.38 -20.47
N THR A 33 8.52 -6.09 -19.37
CA THR A 33 7.47 -5.08 -19.29
C THR A 33 7.86 -4.02 -18.28
N GLN A 34 7.48 -2.79 -18.55
CA GLN A 34 7.61 -1.67 -17.62
C GLN A 34 6.22 -1.09 -17.40
N ILE A 35 5.79 -1.02 -16.16
CA ILE A 35 4.46 -0.53 -15.78
C ILE A 35 4.58 0.39 -14.55
N PRO A 36 3.68 1.39 -14.39
CA PRO A 36 3.57 2.13 -13.14
C PRO A 36 3.34 1.19 -11.95
N GLY A 37 4.06 1.40 -10.86
CA GLY A 37 4.02 0.57 -9.67
C GLY A 37 4.41 1.31 -8.39
N GLY A 38 4.54 0.54 -7.33
CA GLY A 38 4.73 1.02 -5.96
C GLY A 38 3.43 0.96 -5.15
N VAL A 39 3.54 0.66 -3.84
CA VAL A 39 2.37 0.37 -2.98
C VAL A 39 1.39 1.55 -2.95
N ALA A 40 1.87 2.78 -2.73
CA ALA A 40 1.00 3.95 -2.72
C ALA A 40 0.31 4.17 -4.07
N LEU A 41 1.03 3.94 -5.19
CA LEU A 41 0.46 4.04 -6.52
C LEU A 41 -0.56 2.92 -6.81
N ASN A 42 -0.28 1.69 -6.42
CA ASN A 42 -1.22 0.55 -6.59
C ASN A 42 -2.54 0.80 -5.84
N ILE A 43 -2.45 1.30 -4.61
CA ILE A 43 -3.63 1.70 -3.82
C ILE A 43 -4.38 2.81 -4.56
N ALA A 44 -3.68 3.85 -5.01
CA ALA A 44 -4.29 4.99 -5.70
C ALA A 44 -5.00 4.57 -7.00
N MET A 45 -4.33 3.78 -7.85
CA MET A 45 -4.93 3.23 -9.08
C MET A 45 -6.20 2.43 -8.81
N THR A 46 -6.20 1.66 -7.72
CA THR A 46 -7.38 0.88 -7.33
C THR A 46 -8.50 1.79 -6.81
N LEU A 47 -8.19 2.79 -6.00
CA LEU A 47 -9.17 3.78 -5.52
C LEU A 47 -9.86 4.53 -6.66
N VAL A 48 -9.15 4.86 -7.75
CA VAL A 48 -9.76 5.46 -8.95
C VAL A 48 -10.81 4.52 -9.56
N ARG A 49 -10.54 3.22 -9.63
CA ARG A 49 -11.50 2.21 -10.14
C ARG A 49 -12.76 2.12 -9.30
N PHE A 50 -12.69 2.48 -8.03
CA PHE A 50 -13.81 2.59 -7.10
C PHE A 50 -14.40 4.02 -7.02
N GLY A 51 -14.11 4.88 -8.01
CA GLY A 51 -14.71 6.21 -8.14
C GLY A 51 -14.18 7.27 -7.18
N MET A 52 -13.06 7.01 -6.48
CA MET A 52 -12.41 7.99 -5.62
C MET A 52 -11.43 8.88 -6.42
N LYS A 53 -10.97 9.97 -5.80
CA LYS A 53 -10.01 10.91 -6.40
C LYS A 53 -8.76 10.97 -5.53
N PRO A 54 -7.82 10.03 -5.70
CA PRO A 54 -6.59 10.03 -4.94
C PRO A 54 -5.58 11.04 -5.46
N ALA A 55 -4.87 11.69 -4.53
CA ALA A 55 -3.70 12.51 -4.80
C ALA A 55 -2.44 11.82 -4.26
N LEU A 56 -1.35 11.90 -5.03
CA LEU A 56 -0.09 11.24 -4.71
C LEU A 56 0.87 12.20 -4.00
N LEU A 57 1.42 11.75 -2.87
CA LEU A 57 2.54 12.37 -2.18
C LEU A 57 3.72 11.38 -2.19
N SER A 58 4.67 11.63 -3.07
CA SER A 58 5.83 10.77 -3.30
C SER A 58 7.00 11.60 -3.84
N ALA A 59 8.14 10.96 -4.06
CA ALA A 59 9.27 11.53 -4.77
C ALA A 59 9.38 10.89 -6.16
N VAL A 60 9.55 11.74 -7.20
CA VAL A 60 9.79 11.31 -8.58
C VAL A 60 10.91 12.19 -9.16
N GLY A 61 11.86 11.58 -9.83
CA GLY A 61 12.98 12.31 -10.44
C GLY A 61 12.54 13.29 -11.54
N ARG A 62 13.33 14.35 -11.74
CA ARG A 62 13.19 15.25 -12.92
C ARG A 62 13.93 14.66 -14.11
N ASP A 63 13.57 13.47 -14.49
CA ASP A 63 14.10 12.74 -15.64
C ASP A 63 12.97 12.32 -16.59
N VAL A 64 13.34 11.82 -17.75
CA VAL A 64 12.38 11.39 -18.79
C VAL A 64 11.43 10.30 -18.27
N LEU A 65 11.95 9.37 -17.45
CA LEU A 65 11.13 8.30 -16.90
C LEU A 65 10.11 8.82 -15.88
N GLY A 66 10.48 9.85 -15.10
CA GLY A 66 9.57 10.52 -14.17
C GLY A 66 8.48 11.31 -14.90
N ASP A 67 8.82 11.98 -15.98
CA ASP A 67 7.84 12.72 -16.78
C ASP A 67 6.81 11.76 -17.42
N VAL A 68 7.27 10.63 -17.96
CA VAL A 68 6.38 9.61 -18.52
C VAL A 68 5.52 8.96 -17.42
N LEU A 69 6.10 8.64 -16.26
CA LEU A 69 5.36 8.06 -15.13
C LEU A 69 4.23 8.97 -14.66
N ILE A 70 4.51 10.26 -14.53
CA ILE A 70 3.51 11.25 -14.14
C ILE A 70 2.39 11.35 -15.18
N ALA A 71 2.75 11.43 -16.47
CA ALA A 71 1.76 11.48 -17.54
C ALA A 71 0.85 10.25 -17.55
N GLU A 72 1.39 9.05 -17.31
CA GLU A 72 0.60 7.83 -17.17
C GLU A 72 -0.32 7.87 -15.94
N CYS A 73 0.18 8.35 -14.78
CA CYS A 73 -0.61 8.51 -13.58
C CYS A 73 -1.79 9.48 -13.78
N GLU A 74 -1.54 10.63 -14.40
CA GLU A 74 -2.56 11.62 -14.73
C GLU A 74 -3.58 11.04 -15.73
N GLY A 75 -3.11 10.29 -16.74
CA GLY A 75 -3.96 9.58 -17.69
C GLY A 75 -4.89 8.54 -17.04
N MET A 76 -4.50 7.99 -15.90
CA MET A 76 -5.32 7.10 -15.08
C MET A 76 -6.28 7.85 -14.13
N GLY A 77 -6.25 9.19 -14.08
CA GLY A 77 -7.11 10.00 -13.22
C GLY A 77 -6.56 10.28 -11.83
N LEU A 78 -5.25 10.15 -11.63
CA LEU A 78 -4.57 10.46 -10.37
C LEU A 78 -4.17 11.94 -10.32
N ASP A 79 -4.27 12.56 -9.14
CA ASP A 79 -3.74 13.91 -8.91
C ASP A 79 -2.25 13.84 -8.55
N CYS A 80 -1.40 14.26 -9.48
CA CYS A 80 0.05 14.30 -9.35
C CYS A 80 0.60 15.67 -8.90
N THR A 81 -0.27 16.65 -8.60
CA THR A 81 0.10 18.03 -8.25
C THR A 81 1.08 18.10 -7.08
N TRP A 82 1.00 17.16 -6.15
CA TRP A 82 1.73 17.19 -4.89
C TRP A 82 3.01 16.33 -4.88
N LEU A 83 3.38 15.74 -6.01
CA LEU A 83 4.63 14.98 -6.13
C LEU A 83 5.84 15.89 -5.93
N TYR A 84 6.74 15.46 -5.05
CA TYR A 84 8.05 16.10 -4.94
C TYR A 84 8.92 15.68 -6.13
N ARG A 85 9.34 16.64 -6.95
CA ARG A 85 10.22 16.41 -8.10
C ARG A 85 11.66 16.61 -7.65
N SER A 86 12.40 15.49 -7.54
CA SER A 86 13.80 15.49 -7.17
C SER A 86 14.67 16.03 -8.32
N GLU A 87 15.57 16.98 -8.01
CA GLU A 87 16.54 17.52 -8.98
C GLU A 87 17.81 16.64 -9.07
N ASP A 88 18.12 15.93 -7.97
CA ASP A 88 19.42 15.29 -7.78
C ASP A 88 19.35 13.76 -7.94
N LEU A 89 18.15 13.17 -7.91
CA LEU A 89 17.95 11.72 -7.87
C LEU A 89 17.03 11.27 -9.01
N PRO A 90 17.32 10.11 -9.62
CA PRO A 90 16.50 9.56 -10.70
C PRO A 90 15.15 9.06 -10.17
N THR A 91 14.24 8.79 -11.10
CA THR A 91 12.97 8.11 -10.80
C THR A 91 13.24 6.68 -10.31
N ASP A 92 12.68 6.33 -9.17
CA ASP A 92 12.82 5.02 -8.54
C ASP A 92 12.24 3.88 -9.40
N ARG A 93 12.80 2.67 -9.21
CA ARG A 93 12.40 1.46 -9.96
C ARG A 93 12.42 0.23 -9.07
N TYR A 94 11.51 -0.66 -9.35
CA TYR A 94 11.59 -2.04 -8.88
C TYR A 94 11.85 -2.95 -10.08
N MET A 95 12.83 -3.82 -9.99
CA MET A 95 13.14 -4.80 -11.04
C MET A 95 12.92 -6.20 -10.48
N ALA A 96 12.17 -7.02 -11.23
CA ALA A 96 11.97 -8.43 -10.91
C ALA A 96 12.27 -9.31 -12.13
N ILE A 97 12.84 -10.47 -11.88
CA ILE A 97 13.10 -11.51 -12.87
C ILE A 97 12.33 -12.76 -12.44
N GLU A 98 11.39 -13.17 -13.28
CA GLU A 98 10.49 -14.32 -13.05
C GLU A 98 10.67 -15.37 -14.12
N GLY A 99 10.87 -16.62 -13.71
CA GLY A 99 10.95 -17.79 -14.60
C GLY A 99 9.81 -18.77 -14.34
N ALA A 100 9.77 -19.88 -15.07
CA ALA A 100 8.84 -20.98 -14.78
C ALA A 100 8.97 -21.54 -13.35
N ASN A 101 10.11 -21.30 -12.70
CA ASN A 101 10.42 -21.65 -11.31
C ASN A 101 10.15 -20.51 -10.31
N GLY A 102 9.36 -19.50 -10.70
CA GLY A 102 8.94 -18.39 -9.84
C GLY A 102 9.90 -17.18 -9.89
N LEU A 103 9.87 -16.37 -8.83
CA LEU A 103 10.75 -15.21 -8.69
C LEU A 103 12.19 -15.67 -8.49
N ILE A 104 13.07 -15.26 -9.39
CA ILE A 104 14.50 -15.60 -9.36
C ILE A 104 15.31 -14.58 -8.59
N ALA A 105 15.05 -13.29 -8.86
CA ALA A 105 15.71 -12.17 -8.20
C ALA A 105 14.86 -10.90 -8.31
N ALA A 106 15.03 -10.00 -7.34
CA ALA A 106 14.45 -8.67 -7.39
C ALA A 106 15.38 -7.63 -6.78
N ILE A 107 15.31 -6.41 -7.28
CA ILE A 107 16.01 -5.23 -6.75
C ILE A 107 14.97 -4.11 -6.59
N ALA A 108 14.87 -3.57 -5.38
CA ALA A 108 14.07 -2.39 -5.11
C ALA A 108 15.00 -1.18 -5.00
N ASP A 109 14.98 -0.33 -6.01
CA ASP A 109 15.67 0.97 -6.00
C ASP A 109 14.65 2.03 -5.56
N ALA A 110 14.67 2.38 -4.29
CA ALA A 110 13.80 3.38 -3.66
C ALA A 110 14.59 4.55 -3.06
N HIS A 111 15.81 4.79 -3.58
CA HIS A 111 16.72 5.79 -3.03
C HIS A 111 16.17 7.21 -3.10
N SER A 112 15.42 7.55 -4.16
CA SER A 112 14.86 8.90 -4.31
C SER A 112 13.75 9.16 -3.30
N LEU A 113 12.90 8.20 -3.03
CA LEU A 113 11.88 8.30 -1.99
C LEU A 113 12.52 8.41 -0.60
N GLU A 114 13.53 7.59 -0.31
CA GLU A 114 14.22 7.60 0.99
C GLU A 114 14.98 8.92 1.21
N ALA A 115 15.70 9.43 0.20
CA ALA A 115 16.46 10.67 0.27
C ALA A 115 15.58 11.93 0.26
N ALA A 116 14.38 11.85 -0.29
CA ALA A 116 13.39 12.92 -0.22
C ALA A 116 12.93 13.18 1.23
N ASP A 117 12.90 12.13 2.07
CA ASP A 117 12.45 12.17 3.47
C ASP A 117 11.13 12.98 3.60
N ASP A 118 11.07 13.96 4.48
CA ASP A 118 9.88 14.75 4.75
C ASP A 118 9.53 15.80 3.68
N LYS A 119 10.34 15.94 2.63
CA LYS A 119 10.04 16.85 1.51
C LYS A 119 8.73 16.50 0.81
N ILE A 120 8.38 15.21 0.75
CA ILE A 120 7.11 14.74 0.19
C ILE A 120 5.90 15.17 1.02
N LEU A 121 6.10 15.51 2.30
CA LEU A 121 5.05 15.90 3.25
C LEU A 121 4.84 17.42 3.32
N ARG A 122 5.63 18.22 2.59
CA ARG A 122 5.52 19.69 2.60
C ARG A 122 4.10 20.19 2.40
N PRO A 123 3.28 19.66 1.47
CA PRO A 123 1.90 20.14 1.28
C PRO A 123 1.02 20.00 2.52
N LEU A 124 1.31 19.03 3.41
CA LEU A 124 0.59 18.82 4.68
C LEU A 124 1.09 19.70 5.82
N LYS A 125 2.19 20.45 5.61
CA LYS A 125 2.85 21.26 6.65
C LYS A 125 2.84 22.75 6.34
N ASP A 126 2.69 23.15 5.08
CA ASP A 126 2.82 24.54 4.61
C ASP A 126 1.47 25.23 4.32
N GLY A 127 0.38 24.60 4.69
CA GLY A 127 -0.98 25.16 4.55
C GLY A 127 -1.69 24.83 3.24
N ARG A 128 -1.01 24.19 2.27
CA ARG A 128 -1.63 23.84 0.98
C ARG A 128 -2.67 22.72 1.10
N LEU A 129 -2.37 21.68 1.89
CA LEU A 129 -3.30 20.58 2.23
C LEU A 129 -3.62 20.55 3.72
N GLY A 130 -2.73 21.09 4.55
CA GLY A 130 -2.89 21.15 6.00
C GLY A 130 -1.70 21.83 6.66
N SER A 131 -1.74 21.97 7.98
CA SER A 131 -0.66 22.45 8.84
C SER A 131 -0.78 21.83 10.23
N ALA A 132 0.14 22.16 11.14
CA ALA A 132 0.04 21.73 12.54
C ALA A 132 -1.18 22.34 13.25
N GLU A 133 -1.56 23.58 12.88
CA GLU A 133 -2.70 24.34 13.45
C GLU A 133 -4.03 23.96 12.81
N ALA A 134 -3.99 23.50 11.55
CA ALA A 134 -5.14 23.03 10.78
C ALA A 134 -4.79 21.70 10.10
N PRO A 135 -4.76 20.58 10.86
CA PRO A 135 -4.37 19.27 10.33
C PRO A 135 -5.30 18.79 9.23
N TYR A 136 -4.73 18.08 8.27
CA TYR A 136 -5.54 17.40 7.26
C TYR A 136 -6.48 16.39 7.90
N ALA A 137 -7.78 16.54 7.66
CA ALA A 137 -8.83 15.73 8.29
C ALA A 137 -9.43 14.67 7.34
N GLY A 138 -8.76 14.38 6.22
CA GLY A 138 -9.22 13.40 5.25
C GLY A 138 -8.57 12.04 5.44
N LEU A 139 -8.89 11.15 4.51
CA LEU A 139 -8.38 9.79 4.43
C LEU A 139 -6.96 9.79 3.86
N ILE A 140 -6.04 9.07 4.50
CA ILE A 140 -4.65 8.90 4.07
C ILE A 140 -4.32 7.40 4.00
N ALA A 141 -3.91 6.92 2.83
CA ALA A 141 -3.24 5.64 2.67
C ALA A 141 -1.72 5.86 2.81
N LEU A 142 -1.11 5.20 3.78
CA LEU A 142 0.31 5.33 4.11
C LEU A 142 1.04 4.02 3.85
N ASP A 143 2.09 4.09 3.04
CA ASP A 143 2.90 2.97 2.57
C ASP A 143 4.15 2.78 3.45
N GLY A 144 4.37 1.57 3.92
CA GLY A 144 5.53 1.15 4.71
C GLY A 144 6.88 1.11 3.95
N ASN A 145 6.91 1.51 2.67
CA ASN A 145 8.18 1.74 1.94
C ASN A 145 8.93 2.98 2.44
N LEU A 146 8.23 3.92 3.09
CA LEU A 146 8.88 5.04 3.74
C LEU A 146 9.90 4.56 4.79
N THR A 147 10.92 5.37 5.06
CA THR A 147 11.91 5.05 6.09
C THR A 147 11.27 4.95 7.47
N GLU A 148 11.82 4.11 8.34
CA GLU A 148 11.38 3.99 9.73
C GLU A 148 11.37 5.34 10.43
N THR A 149 12.41 6.15 10.20
CA THR A 149 12.52 7.51 10.75
C THR A 149 11.36 8.39 10.30
N LEU A 150 11.01 8.39 9.01
CA LEU A 150 9.91 9.20 8.50
C LEU A 150 8.56 8.70 9.01
N LEU A 151 8.33 7.39 9.04
CA LEU A 151 7.12 6.79 9.61
C LEU A 151 6.96 7.12 11.10
N SER A 152 8.06 7.06 11.87
CA SER A 152 8.07 7.47 13.27
C SER A 152 7.78 8.97 13.47
N LYS A 153 8.27 9.84 12.57
CA LYS A 153 7.91 11.27 12.55
C LYS A 153 6.41 11.43 12.28
N ILE A 154 5.88 10.82 11.21
CA ILE A 154 4.45 10.90 10.82
C ILE A 154 3.53 10.46 11.97
N SER A 155 3.90 9.39 12.68
CA SER A 155 3.07 8.87 13.77
C SER A 155 2.84 9.87 14.92
N ARG A 156 3.68 10.89 15.05
CA ARG A 156 3.66 11.89 16.15
C ARG A 156 3.43 13.32 15.67
N ASP A 157 3.46 13.55 14.36
CA ASP A 157 3.36 14.90 13.78
C ASP A 157 1.93 15.43 13.92
N PRO A 158 1.74 16.63 14.53
CA PRO A 158 0.42 17.27 14.67
C PRO A 158 -0.31 17.48 13.34
N ALA A 159 0.40 17.66 12.23
CA ALA A 159 -0.21 17.81 10.91
C ALA A 159 -1.06 16.59 10.48
N PHE A 160 -0.86 15.44 11.12
CA PHE A 160 -1.64 14.21 10.89
C PHE A 160 -2.63 13.90 12.02
N ALA A 161 -2.82 14.80 13.00
CA ALA A 161 -3.62 14.51 14.19
C ALA A 161 -5.10 14.25 13.88
N ALA A 162 -5.65 14.88 12.85
CA ALA A 162 -7.05 14.73 12.43
C ALA A 162 -7.25 13.73 11.28
N ALA A 163 -6.16 13.17 10.71
CA ALA A 163 -6.24 12.27 9.58
C ALA A 163 -6.77 10.88 9.96
N ASP A 164 -7.63 10.32 9.12
CA ASP A 164 -7.95 8.88 9.11
C ASP A 164 -6.82 8.15 8.41
N LEU A 165 -5.89 7.61 9.20
CA LEU A 165 -4.70 6.95 8.68
C LEU A 165 -4.95 5.46 8.44
N ARG A 166 -4.72 5.04 7.21
CA ARG A 166 -4.75 3.64 6.76
C ARG A 166 -3.32 3.24 6.41
N VAL A 167 -2.75 2.30 7.12
CA VAL A 167 -1.30 2.02 7.06
C VAL A 167 -1.07 0.57 6.68
N ALA A 168 -0.26 0.34 5.65
CA ALA A 168 0.13 -0.99 5.20
C ALA A 168 1.65 -1.11 5.08
N PRO A 169 2.27 -2.25 5.45
CA PRO A 169 3.65 -2.53 5.13
C PRO A 169 3.77 -2.87 3.64
N ALA A 170 4.93 -2.61 3.07
CA ALA A 170 5.18 -2.97 1.68
C ALA A 170 5.51 -4.46 1.51
N SER A 171 5.98 -5.09 2.60
CA SER A 171 6.35 -6.50 2.64
C SER A 171 6.62 -6.92 4.09
N PRO A 172 6.65 -8.24 4.40
CA PRO A 172 7.00 -8.73 5.74
C PRO A 172 8.31 -8.15 6.27
N GLY A 173 9.34 -8.04 5.43
CA GLY A 173 10.65 -7.47 5.82
C GLY A 173 10.61 -5.98 6.21
N LYS A 174 9.50 -5.29 6.00
CA LYS A 174 9.29 -3.88 6.39
C LYS A 174 8.18 -3.70 7.43
N ALA A 175 7.56 -4.79 7.89
CA ALA A 175 6.45 -4.72 8.84
C ALA A 175 6.83 -4.03 10.15
N GLU A 176 8.03 -4.24 10.67
CA GLU A 176 8.52 -3.59 11.90
C GLU A 176 8.50 -2.06 11.84
N ARG A 177 8.62 -1.48 10.64
CA ARG A 177 8.54 -0.01 10.45
C ARG A 177 7.20 0.58 10.89
N LEU A 178 6.15 -0.26 10.99
CA LEU A 178 4.80 0.14 11.40
C LEU A 178 4.58 0.13 12.92
N GLN A 179 5.56 -0.29 13.73
CA GLN A 179 5.46 -0.28 15.19
C GLN A 179 4.94 1.05 15.78
N PRO A 180 5.36 2.23 15.27
CA PRO A 180 4.85 3.51 15.77
C PRO A 180 3.34 3.72 15.58
N PHE A 181 2.71 2.96 14.66
CA PHE A 181 1.29 3.07 14.36
C PHE A 181 0.43 2.07 15.15
N VAL A 182 1.03 1.06 15.80
CA VAL A 182 0.28 0.08 16.59
C VAL A 182 -0.52 0.76 17.70
N THR A 183 0.07 1.72 18.40
CA THR A 183 -0.60 2.44 19.49
C THR A 183 -1.11 3.84 19.10
N ARG A 184 -0.98 4.20 17.80
CA ARG A 184 -1.38 5.54 17.36
C ARG A 184 -2.90 5.67 17.26
N PRO A 185 -3.54 6.65 17.96
CA PRO A 185 -4.95 6.93 17.79
C PRO A 185 -5.27 7.30 16.33
N GLY A 186 -6.37 6.81 15.80
CA GLY A 186 -6.79 7.12 14.43
C GLY A 186 -6.10 6.33 13.32
N ALA A 187 -5.18 5.40 13.64
CA ALA A 187 -4.59 4.51 12.66
C ALA A 187 -5.35 3.19 12.55
N VAL A 188 -5.51 2.71 11.31
CA VAL A 188 -5.97 1.35 10.99
C VAL A 188 -4.83 0.62 10.30
N LEU A 189 -4.44 -0.53 10.83
CA LEU A 189 -3.38 -1.35 10.28
C LEU A 189 -3.96 -2.35 9.27
N TYR A 190 -3.38 -2.39 8.06
CA TYR A 190 -3.65 -3.41 7.06
C TYR A 190 -2.41 -4.28 6.91
N VAL A 191 -2.47 -5.49 7.39
CA VAL A 191 -1.33 -6.42 7.42
C VAL A 191 -1.79 -7.83 7.06
N ASN A 192 -0.88 -8.67 6.63
CA ASN A 192 -1.14 -10.10 6.57
C ASN A 192 -0.78 -10.77 7.92
N ARG A 193 -1.11 -12.05 8.06
CA ARG A 193 -0.89 -12.83 9.29
C ARG A 193 0.59 -12.88 9.70
N GLU A 194 1.52 -13.01 8.74
CA GLU A 194 2.97 -13.00 8.98
C GLU A 194 3.43 -11.63 9.49
N GLU A 195 3.01 -10.56 8.84
CA GLU A 195 3.32 -9.17 9.23
C GLU A 195 2.76 -8.82 10.62
N ALA A 196 1.54 -9.29 10.93
CA ALA A 196 0.97 -9.17 12.27
C ALA A 196 1.81 -9.93 13.30
N GLY A 197 2.31 -11.12 12.93
CA GLY A 197 3.24 -11.92 13.74
C GLY A 197 4.53 -11.16 14.07
N ILE A 198 5.14 -10.52 13.08
CA ILE A 198 6.33 -9.68 13.25
C ILE A 198 6.03 -8.51 14.20
N LEU A 199 4.93 -7.78 13.97
CA LEU A 199 4.51 -6.68 14.83
C LEU A 199 4.23 -7.11 16.28
N CYS A 200 3.69 -8.30 16.47
CA CYS A 200 3.39 -8.87 17.78
C CYS A 200 4.54 -9.67 18.39
N GLN A 201 5.61 -9.95 17.65
CA GLN A 201 6.70 -10.86 18.04
C GLN A 201 6.15 -12.22 18.49
N SER A 202 5.21 -12.77 17.71
CA SER A 202 4.49 -14.01 18.03
C SER A 202 3.95 -14.65 16.75
N ASP A 203 3.85 -15.96 16.73
CA ASP A 203 3.20 -16.70 15.64
C ASP A 203 1.73 -16.88 15.92
N PHE A 204 0.91 -16.79 14.87
CA PHE A 204 -0.54 -16.96 14.93
C PHE A 204 -1.00 -18.06 13.98
N ALA A 205 -1.97 -18.85 14.45
CA ALA A 205 -2.60 -19.91 13.65
C ALA A 205 -3.48 -19.35 12.53
N ASP A 206 -4.10 -18.19 12.76
CA ASP A 206 -5.07 -17.57 11.87
C ASP A 206 -5.09 -16.04 11.97
N ALA A 207 -5.75 -15.37 11.02
CA ALA A 207 -5.89 -13.92 11.01
C ALA A 207 -6.77 -13.37 12.15
N PRO A 208 -7.87 -14.01 12.59
CA PRO A 208 -8.61 -13.56 13.76
C PRO A 208 -7.77 -13.45 15.02
N GLY A 209 -6.95 -14.46 15.33
CA GLY A 209 -6.05 -14.46 16.47
C GLY A 209 -5.00 -13.34 16.37
N ALA A 210 -4.42 -13.16 15.19
CA ALA A 210 -3.44 -12.10 14.91
C ALA A 210 -4.06 -10.68 15.05
N ALA A 211 -5.27 -10.48 14.52
CA ALA A 211 -5.96 -9.20 14.61
C ALA A 211 -6.33 -8.84 16.07
N ALA A 212 -6.85 -9.82 16.82
CA ALA A 212 -7.14 -9.65 18.25
C ALA A 212 -5.89 -9.32 19.06
N ALA A 213 -4.74 -9.95 18.75
CA ALA A 213 -3.48 -9.68 19.41
C ALA A 213 -2.96 -8.26 19.14
N LEU A 214 -3.08 -7.75 17.91
CA LEU A 214 -2.74 -6.35 17.59
C LEU A 214 -3.59 -5.37 18.39
N VAL A 215 -4.90 -5.61 18.50
CA VAL A 215 -5.81 -4.78 19.32
C VAL A 215 -5.43 -4.85 20.79
N ALA A 216 -5.11 -6.04 21.32
CA ALA A 216 -4.66 -6.20 22.70
C ALA A 216 -3.32 -5.46 22.98
N ARG A 217 -2.47 -5.25 21.96
CA ARG A 217 -1.26 -4.44 22.05
C ARG A 217 -1.50 -2.94 21.89
N GLY A 218 -2.74 -2.52 21.71
CA GLY A 218 -3.15 -1.11 21.67
C GLY A 218 -3.52 -0.60 20.28
N ALA A 219 -3.56 -1.45 19.25
CA ALA A 219 -4.06 -1.02 17.96
C ALA A 219 -5.53 -0.64 18.06
N LYS A 220 -5.88 0.54 17.55
CA LYS A 220 -7.28 0.97 17.52
C LYS A 220 -8.11 0.03 16.63
N ARG A 221 -7.55 -0.38 15.51
CA ARG A 221 -8.15 -1.32 14.58
C ARG A 221 -7.06 -2.00 13.74
N ALA A 222 -7.23 -3.28 13.49
CA ALA A 222 -6.35 -4.08 12.66
C ALA A 222 -7.17 -4.94 11.71
N VAL A 223 -6.86 -4.83 10.42
CA VAL A 223 -7.42 -5.67 9.35
C VAL A 223 -6.32 -6.61 8.91
N VAL A 224 -6.52 -7.91 9.17
CA VAL A 224 -5.49 -8.94 8.94
C VAL A 224 -5.96 -9.92 7.88
N THR A 225 -5.17 -10.08 6.81
CA THR A 225 -5.41 -11.04 5.73
C THR A 225 -4.57 -12.30 5.92
N ASP A 226 -5.01 -13.44 5.34
CA ASP A 226 -4.27 -14.72 5.38
C ASP A 226 -4.45 -15.49 4.05
N GLY A 227 -4.11 -14.87 2.94
CA GLY A 227 -4.24 -15.46 1.61
C GLY A 227 -5.67 -15.91 1.28
N GLY A 228 -5.88 -17.20 1.01
CA GLY A 228 -7.19 -17.79 0.78
C GLY A 228 -7.95 -18.20 2.04
N ASN A 229 -7.38 -17.98 3.24
CA ASN A 229 -8.02 -18.24 4.52
C ASN A 229 -8.91 -17.09 4.98
N ALA A 230 -9.50 -17.22 6.17
CA ALA A 230 -10.30 -16.16 6.75
C ALA A 230 -9.46 -14.89 6.99
N CYS A 231 -10.00 -13.75 6.61
CA CYS A 231 -9.54 -12.42 6.97
C CYS A 231 -10.28 -11.93 8.22
N ALA A 232 -9.70 -11.03 8.98
CA ALA A 232 -10.34 -10.47 10.17
C ALA A 232 -10.13 -8.96 10.25
N ASP A 233 -11.16 -8.26 10.72
CA ASP A 233 -11.18 -6.86 11.09
C ASP A 233 -11.51 -6.76 12.58
N ALA A 234 -10.55 -6.41 13.40
CA ALA A 234 -10.68 -6.32 14.85
C ALA A 234 -10.51 -4.90 15.36
N SER A 235 -11.30 -4.53 16.36
CA SER A 235 -11.20 -3.28 17.13
C SER A 235 -11.73 -3.51 18.56
N ALA A 236 -11.73 -2.48 19.40
CA ALA A 236 -12.36 -2.54 20.71
C ALA A 236 -13.88 -2.83 20.65
N GLU A 237 -14.53 -2.57 19.52
CA GLU A 237 -15.96 -2.82 19.30
C GLU A 237 -16.29 -4.27 18.96
N GLY A 238 -15.25 -5.09 18.70
CA GLY A 238 -15.38 -6.51 18.35
C GLY A 238 -14.60 -6.89 17.11
N LEU A 239 -14.80 -8.14 16.70
CA LEU A 239 -14.13 -8.76 15.56
C LEU A 239 -15.17 -9.22 14.53
N VAL A 240 -14.91 -8.88 13.27
CA VAL A 240 -15.61 -9.42 12.08
C VAL A 240 -14.62 -10.29 11.33
N SER A 241 -15.07 -11.44 10.85
CA SER A 241 -14.20 -12.36 10.09
C SER A 241 -14.95 -12.98 8.93
N GLU A 242 -14.35 -12.93 7.75
CA GLU A 242 -14.92 -13.40 6.49
C GLU A 242 -13.88 -14.17 5.67
N ARG A 243 -14.32 -15.05 4.78
CA ARG A 243 -13.45 -15.77 3.86
C ARG A 243 -13.54 -15.19 2.45
N PRO A 244 -12.41 -15.09 1.73
CA PRO A 244 -12.45 -14.71 0.33
C PRO A 244 -13.15 -15.76 -0.52
N PRO A 245 -13.73 -15.36 -1.66
CA PRO A 245 -14.18 -16.31 -2.69
C PRO A 245 -13.02 -17.19 -3.18
N GLU A 246 -13.29 -18.45 -3.44
CA GLU A 246 -12.31 -19.36 -4.06
C GLU A 246 -12.12 -18.99 -5.53
N VAL A 247 -10.88 -18.77 -5.92
CA VAL A 247 -10.49 -18.39 -7.29
C VAL A 247 -9.18 -19.07 -7.69
N LEU A 248 -8.97 -19.19 -9.00
CA LEU A 248 -7.66 -19.60 -9.52
C LEU A 248 -6.68 -18.42 -9.39
N VAL A 249 -5.63 -18.60 -8.59
CA VAL A 249 -4.60 -17.55 -8.39
C VAL A 249 -3.62 -17.53 -9.56
N THR A 250 -3.58 -16.41 -10.27
CA THR A 250 -2.65 -16.15 -11.39
C THR A 250 -1.59 -15.13 -11.03
N ARG A 251 -1.83 -14.29 -10.01
CA ARG A 251 -0.89 -13.29 -9.48
C ARG A 251 -1.19 -13.02 -8.00
N VAL A 252 -0.18 -12.63 -7.24
CA VAL A 252 -0.31 -12.33 -5.80
C VAL A 252 0.11 -10.89 -5.48
N THR A 253 1.17 -10.38 -6.13
CA THR A 253 1.68 -9.02 -5.91
C THR A 253 0.60 -7.99 -6.19
N GLY A 254 0.37 -7.07 -5.24
CA GLY A 254 -0.68 -6.05 -5.33
C GLY A 254 -2.07 -6.49 -4.79
N ALA A 255 -2.22 -7.74 -4.34
CA ALA A 255 -3.47 -8.21 -3.74
C ALA A 255 -3.81 -7.45 -2.44
N GLY A 256 -2.82 -7.22 -1.59
CA GLY A 256 -2.97 -6.44 -0.36
C GLY A 256 -3.34 -4.97 -0.64
N ASP A 257 -2.70 -4.36 -1.63
CA ASP A 257 -2.99 -2.98 -2.06
C ASP A 257 -4.43 -2.86 -2.58
N THR A 258 -4.86 -3.84 -3.39
CA THR A 258 -6.22 -3.92 -3.92
C THR A 258 -7.25 -4.13 -2.80
N PHE A 259 -6.96 -5.03 -1.86
CA PHE A 259 -7.80 -5.25 -0.69
C PHE A 259 -7.98 -3.98 0.14
N MET A 260 -6.88 -3.33 0.50
CA MET A 260 -6.89 -2.09 1.30
C MET A 260 -7.68 -0.99 0.60
N ALA A 261 -7.44 -0.76 -0.69
CA ALA A 261 -8.12 0.27 -1.45
C ALA A 261 -9.64 0.00 -1.56
N ALA A 262 -10.04 -1.23 -1.84
CA ALA A 262 -11.46 -1.61 -1.90
C ALA A 262 -12.16 -1.46 -0.55
N HIS A 263 -11.49 -1.84 0.55
CA HIS A 263 -11.99 -1.67 1.91
C HIS A 263 -12.18 -0.17 2.25
N MET A 264 -11.17 0.66 1.97
CA MET A 264 -11.23 2.10 2.16
C MET A 264 -12.38 2.74 1.36
N ALA A 265 -12.56 2.35 0.10
CA ALA A 265 -13.62 2.87 -0.75
C ALA A 265 -15.02 2.45 -0.24
N ALA A 266 -15.16 1.22 0.26
CA ALA A 266 -16.40 0.72 0.83
C ALA A 266 -16.82 1.51 2.08
N GLU A 267 -15.90 1.74 2.99
CA GLU A 267 -16.14 2.55 4.20
C GLU A 267 -16.42 4.02 3.87
N ALA A 268 -15.70 4.60 2.92
CA ALA A 268 -15.96 5.95 2.44
C ALA A 268 -17.34 6.11 1.77
N ALA A 269 -17.90 5.01 1.25
CA ALA A 269 -19.27 4.93 0.74
C ALA A 269 -20.31 4.68 1.85
N GLY A 270 -19.91 4.58 3.13
CA GLY A 270 -20.79 4.39 4.27
C GLY A 270 -21.19 2.93 4.53
N GLN A 271 -20.50 1.96 3.94
CA GLN A 271 -20.73 0.55 4.26
C GLN A 271 -20.24 0.23 5.67
N ASP A 272 -20.92 -0.69 6.33
CA ASP A 272 -20.47 -1.21 7.63
C ASP A 272 -19.22 -2.10 7.50
N ARG A 273 -18.66 -2.51 8.62
CA ARG A 273 -17.40 -3.27 8.67
C ARG A 273 -17.47 -4.61 7.93
N GLU A 274 -18.59 -5.31 8.05
CA GLU A 274 -18.80 -6.61 7.41
C GLU A 274 -18.93 -6.47 5.89
N ALA A 275 -19.75 -5.53 5.43
CA ALA A 275 -19.91 -5.24 4.02
C ALA A 275 -18.60 -4.73 3.38
N ALA A 276 -17.86 -3.86 4.08
CA ALA A 276 -16.57 -3.36 3.62
C ALA A 276 -15.53 -4.49 3.50
N LEU A 277 -15.48 -5.39 4.49
CA LEU A 277 -14.59 -6.54 4.49
C LEU A 277 -14.90 -7.50 3.32
N ASN A 278 -16.17 -7.83 3.11
CA ASN A 278 -16.63 -8.68 2.01
C ASN A 278 -16.33 -8.10 0.64
N ARG A 279 -16.52 -6.77 0.48
CA ARG A 279 -16.18 -6.07 -0.76
C ARG A 279 -14.68 -6.11 -1.04
N ALA A 280 -13.86 -5.89 -0.02
CA ALA A 280 -12.40 -5.95 -0.12
C ALA A 280 -11.91 -7.34 -0.52
N LEU A 281 -12.44 -8.39 0.10
CA LEU A 281 -12.13 -9.79 -0.21
C LEU A 281 -12.52 -10.15 -1.65
N THR A 282 -13.70 -9.72 -2.09
CA THR A 282 -14.16 -9.93 -3.47
C THR A 282 -13.25 -9.23 -4.48
N ALA A 283 -12.87 -7.98 -4.21
CA ALA A 283 -11.97 -7.22 -5.08
C ALA A 283 -10.58 -7.86 -5.17
N ALA A 284 -10.02 -8.28 -4.03
CA ALA A 284 -8.74 -8.97 -3.99
C ALA A 284 -8.79 -10.32 -4.71
N ALA A 285 -9.86 -11.10 -4.55
CA ALA A 285 -10.05 -12.38 -5.24
C ALA A 285 -10.10 -12.20 -6.76
N ARG A 286 -10.87 -11.23 -7.27
CA ARG A 286 -10.88 -10.87 -8.70
C ARG A 286 -9.49 -10.43 -9.19
N TYR A 287 -8.81 -9.61 -8.42
CA TYR A 287 -7.47 -9.18 -8.77
C TYR A 287 -6.51 -10.35 -8.94
N VAL A 288 -6.45 -11.28 -7.98
CA VAL A 288 -5.53 -12.43 -8.03
C VAL A 288 -5.90 -13.45 -9.09
N SER A 289 -7.16 -13.51 -9.53
CA SER A 289 -7.58 -14.33 -10.67
C SER A 289 -7.22 -13.74 -12.05
N GLY A 290 -6.70 -12.52 -12.08
CA GLY A 290 -6.33 -11.83 -13.32
C GLY A 290 -7.42 -10.90 -13.86
N GLU A 291 -8.56 -10.81 -13.19
CA GLU A 291 -9.61 -9.84 -13.53
C GLU A 291 -9.27 -8.44 -13.01
N THR A 292 -9.83 -7.42 -13.63
CA THR A 292 -9.75 -6.05 -13.11
C THR A 292 -10.90 -5.86 -12.13
N PRO A 293 -10.62 -5.55 -10.84
CA PRO A 293 -11.69 -5.25 -9.90
C PRO A 293 -12.38 -3.94 -10.29
N HIS A 294 -13.70 -3.99 -10.36
CA HIS A 294 -14.58 -2.85 -10.59
C HIS A 294 -15.65 -2.80 -9.48
N ASP A 295 -16.38 -1.68 -9.40
CA ASP A 295 -17.59 -1.54 -8.60
C ASP A 295 -18.67 -2.56 -8.97
#